data_d998490ac488824d9c3b6be6647e0ff2
#
_entry.id   d998490ac488824d9c3b6be6647e0ff2
#
_cell.length_a   1.000
_cell.length_b   1.000
_cell.length_c   1.000
_cell.angle_alpha   90.00
_cell.angle_beta   90.00
_cell.angle_gamma   90.00
#
_symmetry.space_group_name_H-M   'P 1'
#
loop_
_entity.id
_entity.type
_entity.pdbx_description
1 polymer ?
#
loop_
_entity_poly.entity_id
_entity_poly.type
_entity_poly.pdbx_seq_one_letter_code
_entity_poly.pdbx_strand_id
1 'polypeptide(L)'
;VQDAQVKSMISAGLEVISCGANVPFADKEIFLGPGAEFADCEVSVIPDFIANCGMARVFRYLMNDNIPITDEAIFKDVASCISNALAEVYKVNPSKINISRTALEIAIKKLLK
;
A
#
# COMPACT_ATOMS: atom_id res chain seq x y z
N VAL A 1 11.74 -9.86 -0.02
CA VAL A 1 12.55 -9.49 -1.18
C VAL A 1 13.85 -8.85 -0.72
N GLN A 2 14.96 -9.29 -1.27
CA GLN A 2 16.29 -8.78 -0.95
C GLN A 2 16.63 -7.55 -1.80
N ASP A 3 17.50 -6.68 -1.28
CA ASP A 3 17.92 -5.46 -1.99
C ASP A 3 18.49 -5.73 -3.38
N ALA A 4 19.30 -6.78 -3.51
CA ALA A 4 19.89 -7.17 -4.80
C ALA A 4 18.80 -7.52 -5.83
N GLN A 5 17.73 -8.15 -5.40
CA GLN A 5 16.58 -8.49 -6.25
C GLN A 5 15.87 -7.24 -6.72
N VAL A 6 15.59 -6.31 -5.80
CA VAL A 6 14.94 -5.02 -6.11
C VAL A 6 15.78 -4.23 -7.12
N LYS A 7 17.08 -4.11 -6.88
CA LYS A 7 18.01 -3.41 -7.79
C LYS A 7 18.02 -4.02 -9.18
N SER A 8 18.05 -5.35 -9.24
CA SER A 8 18.01 -6.08 -10.51
C SER A 8 16.72 -5.84 -11.28
N MET A 9 15.57 -5.87 -10.58
CA MET A 9 14.27 -5.62 -11.21
C MET A 9 14.15 -4.18 -11.72
N ILE A 10 14.62 -3.20 -10.95
CA ILE A 10 14.63 -1.79 -11.36
C ILE A 10 15.51 -1.60 -12.60
N SER A 11 16.70 -2.19 -12.62
CA SER A 11 17.61 -2.15 -13.78
C SER A 11 16.99 -2.79 -15.02
N ALA A 12 16.09 -3.76 -14.84
CA ALA A 12 15.37 -4.41 -15.92
C ALA A 12 14.12 -3.64 -16.37
N GLY A 13 13.82 -2.48 -15.79
CA GLY A 13 12.70 -1.63 -16.20
C GLY A 13 11.45 -1.71 -15.32
N LEU A 14 11.58 -2.22 -14.10
CA LEU A 14 10.45 -2.21 -13.15
C LEU A 14 10.03 -0.78 -12.83
N GLU A 15 8.73 -0.51 -12.90
CA GLU A 15 8.17 0.83 -12.63
C GLU A 15 7.30 0.88 -11.38
N VAL A 16 6.62 -0.21 -11.05
CA VAL A 16 5.65 -0.27 -9.95
C VAL A 16 5.82 -1.57 -9.15
N ILE A 17 5.78 -1.44 -7.83
CA ILE A 17 5.70 -2.58 -6.89
C ILE A 17 4.39 -2.43 -6.11
N SER A 18 3.53 -3.44 -6.18
CA SER A 18 2.36 -3.54 -5.31
C SER A 18 2.60 -4.62 -4.26
N CYS A 19 2.65 -4.23 -2.99
CA CYS A 19 3.06 -5.09 -1.89
C CYS A 19 1.89 -5.93 -1.37
N GLY A 20 1.67 -7.10 -1.97
CA GLY A 20 0.61 -8.01 -1.54
C GLY A 20 0.93 -8.81 -0.28
N ALA A 21 2.20 -8.93 0.09
CA ALA A 21 2.64 -9.63 1.29
C ALA A 21 2.88 -8.66 2.44
N ASN A 22 2.69 -9.12 3.68
CA ASN A 22 3.09 -8.36 4.86
C ASN A 22 4.60 -8.27 4.93
N VAL A 23 5.13 -7.08 5.23
CA VAL A 23 6.57 -6.82 5.35
C VAL A 23 7.35 -7.45 4.18
N PRO A 24 7.10 -6.98 2.93
CA PRO A 24 7.62 -7.66 1.74
C PRO A 24 9.13 -7.52 1.54
N PHE A 25 9.74 -6.48 2.11
CA PHE A 25 11.17 -6.24 1.99
C PHE A 25 11.93 -6.92 3.14
N ALA A 26 13.15 -7.39 2.86
CA ALA A 26 13.98 -8.07 3.85
C ALA A 26 14.66 -7.06 4.79
N ASP A 27 13.86 -6.22 5.43
CA ASP A 27 14.29 -5.22 6.40
C ASP A 27 13.98 -5.70 7.82
N LYS A 28 14.71 -5.17 8.80
CA LYS A 28 14.41 -5.41 10.23
C LYS A 28 13.24 -4.56 10.69
N GLU A 29 13.08 -3.40 10.10
CA GLU A 29 12.01 -2.45 10.39
C GLU A 29 10.73 -2.88 9.66
N ILE A 30 9.59 -2.71 10.34
CA ILE A 30 8.27 -3.04 9.76
C ILE A 30 7.86 -1.99 8.73
N PHE A 31 8.16 -0.71 8.99
CA PHE A 31 7.81 0.38 8.08
C PHE A 31 9.07 1.11 7.62
N LEU A 32 9.19 1.31 6.31
CA LEU A 32 10.25 2.08 5.67
C LEU A 32 11.65 1.76 6.19
N GLY A 33 11.98 0.47 6.26
CA GLY A 33 13.36 0.04 6.45
C GLY A 33 14.24 0.40 5.22
N PRO A 34 15.54 0.17 5.28
CA PRO A 34 16.47 0.60 4.22
C PRO A 34 16.11 0.10 2.82
N GLY A 35 15.68 -1.15 2.69
CA GLY A 35 15.30 -1.72 1.40
C GLY A 35 13.98 -1.14 0.86
N ALA A 36 12.99 -0.97 1.73
CA ALA A 36 11.71 -0.35 1.38
C ALA A 36 11.92 1.11 0.98
N GLU A 37 12.72 1.85 1.73
CA GLU A 37 13.02 3.26 1.43
C GLU A 37 13.77 3.41 0.11
N PHE A 38 14.72 2.54 -0.16
CA PHE A 38 15.42 2.52 -1.44
C PHE A 38 14.44 2.33 -2.60
N ALA A 39 13.57 1.32 -2.52
CA ALA A 39 12.58 1.05 -3.56
C ALA A 39 11.63 2.23 -3.76
N ASP A 40 11.14 2.82 -2.65
CA ASP A 40 10.19 3.95 -2.68
C ASP A 40 10.79 5.20 -3.32
N CYS A 41 12.11 5.38 -3.22
CA CYS A 41 12.82 6.49 -3.86
C CYS A 41 13.07 6.28 -5.36
N GLU A 42 12.98 5.07 -5.85
CA GLU A 42 13.34 4.72 -7.24
C GLU A 42 12.13 4.43 -8.11
N VAL A 43 11.10 3.79 -7.55
CA VAL A 43 9.90 3.36 -8.28
C VAL A 43 8.64 3.64 -7.49
N SER A 44 7.47 3.47 -8.11
CA SER A 44 6.18 3.58 -7.42
C SER A 44 5.95 2.34 -6.57
N VAL A 45 5.95 2.49 -5.24
CA VAL A 45 5.70 1.39 -4.30
C VAL A 45 4.38 1.62 -3.59
N ILE A 46 3.40 0.76 -3.87
CA ILE A 46 2.15 0.73 -3.13
C ILE A 46 2.39 -0.13 -1.88
N PRO A 47 2.35 0.47 -0.68
CA PRO A 47 2.75 -0.23 0.54
C PRO A 47 1.76 -1.35 0.91
N ASP A 48 2.24 -2.30 1.69
CA ASP A 48 1.46 -3.46 2.11
C ASP A 48 0.19 -3.07 2.89
N PHE A 49 0.25 -2.06 3.74
CA PHE A 49 -0.93 -1.62 4.51
C PHE A 49 -2.03 -1.00 3.63
N ILE A 50 -1.76 -0.67 2.36
CA ILE A 50 -2.79 -0.34 1.37
C ILE A 50 -3.12 -1.56 0.51
N ALA A 51 -2.12 -2.15 -0.15
CA ALA A 51 -2.34 -3.23 -1.11
C ALA A 51 -2.82 -4.54 -0.47
N ASN A 52 -2.50 -4.77 0.80
CA ASN A 52 -2.82 -5.98 1.55
C ASN A 52 -3.93 -5.78 2.59
N CYS A 53 -4.75 -4.74 2.46
CA CYS A 53 -5.81 -4.46 3.44
C CYS A 53 -7.10 -5.29 3.24
N GLY A 54 -7.16 -6.11 2.20
CA GLY A 54 -8.41 -6.73 1.74
C GLY A 54 -9.17 -7.48 2.82
N MET A 55 -8.52 -8.38 3.55
CA MET A 55 -9.18 -9.20 4.58
C MET A 55 -9.71 -8.36 5.75
N ALA A 56 -8.90 -7.42 6.25
CA ALA A 56 -9.32 -6.51 7.32
C ALA A 56 -10.52 -5.67 6.88
N ARG A 57 -10.52 -5.20 5.64
CA ARG A 57 -11.62 -4.41 5.09
C ARG A 57 -12.89 -5.25 4.92
N VAL A 58 -12.78 -6.50 4.49
CA VAL A 58 -13.92 -7.43 4.39
C VAL A 58 -14.58 -7.63 5.75
N PHE A 59 -13.81 -7.91 6.79
CA PHE A 59 -14.35 -8.05 8.14
C PHE A 59 -15.08 -6.78 8.59
N ARG A 60 -14.49 -5.62 8.35
CA ARG A 60 -15.13 -4.35 8.69
C ARG A 60 -16.44 -4.13 7.92
N TYR A 61 -16.47 -4.48 6.64
CA TYR A 61 -17.67 -4.40 5.81
C TYR A 61 -18.78 -5.28 6.38
N LEU A 62 -18.46 -6.52 6.74
CA LEU A 62 -19.43 -7.48 7.26
C LEU A 62 -19.97 -7.13 8.66
N MET A 63 -19.33 -6.22 9.38
CA MET A 63 -19.79 -5.72 10.67
C MET A 63 -20.90 -4.67 10.56
N ASN A 64 -21.16 -4.15 9.38
CA ASN A 64 -22.24 -3.18 9.16
C ASN A 64 -23.59 -3.87 8.98
N ASP A 65 -24.66 -3.22 9.45
CA ASP A 65 -26.02 -3.70 9.25
C ASP A 65 -26.58 -3.22 7.91
N ASN A 66 -27.55 -3.99 7.37
CA ASN A 66 -28.31 -3.62 6.16
C ASN A 66 -27.44 -3.37 4.92
N ILE A 67 -26.37 -4.14 4.75
CA ILE A 67 -25.50 -4.09 3.58
C ILE A 67 -25.69 -5.33 2.71
N PRO A 68 -25.48 -5.24 1.39
CA PRO A 68 -25.45 -6.42 0.52
C PRO A 68 -24.27 -7.33 0.87
N ILE A 69 -24.53 -8.63 1.07
CA ILE A 69 -23.50 -9.65 1.28
C ILE A 69 -23.38 -10.47 0.00
N THR A 70 -22.76 -9.90 -1.01
CA THR A 70 -22.46 -10.54 -2.28
C THR A 70 -20.99 -10.35 -2.63
N ASP A 71 -20.44 -11.24 -3.44
CA ASP A 71 -19.05 -11.13 -3.89
C ASP A 71 -18.80 -9.76 -4.55
N GLU A 72 -19.70 -9.34 -5.42
CA GLU A 72 -19.59 -8.07 -6.13
C GLU A 72 -19.56 -6.87 -5.19
N ALA A 73 -20.44 -6.84 -4.18
CA ALA A 73 -20.51 -5.75 -3.21
C ALA A 73 -19.24 -5.71 -2.34
N ILE A 74 -18.73 -6.86 -1.91
CA ILE A 74 -17.53 -6.99 -1.11
C ILE A 74 -16.30 -6.54 -1.92
N PHE A 75 -16.15 -7.02 -3.15
CA PHE A 75 -15.03 -6.61 -4.02
C PHE A 75 -15.08 -5.12 -4.34
N LYS A 76 -16.25 -4.57 -4.58
CA LYS A 76 -16.44 -3.15 -4.83
C LYS A 76 -16.03 -2.31 -3.61
N ASP A 77 -16.41 -2.75 -2.41
CA ASP A 77 -16.03 -2.05 -1.17
C ASP A 77 -14.52 -2.04 -0.96
N VAL A 78 -13.85 -3.18 -1.14
CA VAL A 78 -12.39 -3.29 -1.02
C VAL A 78 -11.68 -2.45 -2.08
N ALA A 79 -12.12 -2.54 -3.33
CA ALA A 79 -11.56 -1.76 -4.43
C ALA A 79 -11.69 -0.26 -4.18
N SER A 80 -12.84 0.20 -3.68
CA SER A 80 -13.07 1.60 -3.33
C SER A 80 -12.17 2.05 -2.19
N CYS A 81 -11.96 1.21 -1.19
CA CYS A 81 -11.07 1.50 -0.06
C CYS A 81 -9.63 1.74 -0.53
N ILE A 82 -9.11 0.85 -1.36
CA ILE A 82 -7.74 0.96 -1.91
C ILE A 82 -7.64 2.18 -2.83
N SER A 83 -8.59 2.35 -3.73
CA SER A 83 -8.62 3.48 -4.68
C SER A 83 -8.68 4.83 -3.96
N ASN A 84 -9.50 4.95 -2.91
CA ASN A 84 -9.60 6.18 -2.12
C ASN A 84 -8.30 6.47 -1.37
N ALA A 85 -7.65 5.44 -0.82
CA ALA A 85 -6.35 5.60 -0.15
C ALA A 85 -5.28 6.10 -1.13
N LEU A 86 -5.22 5.53 -2.32
CA LEU A 86 -4.28 5.98 -3.36
C LEU A 86 -4.60 7.39 -3.85
N ALA A 87 -5.87 7.75 -3.95
CA ALA A 87 -6.28 9.10 -4.32
C ALA A 87 -5.85 10.15 -3.27
N GLU A 88 -5.94 9.82 -1.98
CA GLU A 88 -5.44 10.68 -0.91
C GLU A 88 -3.93 10.88 -1.01
N VAL A 89 -3.19 9.81 -1.26
CA VAL A 89 -1.73 9.90 -1.47
C VAL A 89 -1.40 10.78 -2.67
N TYR A 90 -2.10 10.59 -3.77
CA TYR A 90 -1.88 11.36 -5.00
C TYR A 90 -2.12 12.87 -4.80
N LYS A 91 -3.11 13.25 -4.00
CA LYS A 91 -3.37 14.66 -3.68
C LYS A 91 -2.21 15.33 -2.96
N VAL A 92 -1.52 14.59 -2.09
CA VAL A 92 -0.38 15.10 -1.33
C VAL A 92 0.91 14.99 -2.13
N ASN A 93 1.08 13.89 -2.85
CA ASN A 93 2.27 13.60 -3.64
C ASN A 93 1.89 13.04 -5.01
N PRO A 94 1.80 13.88 -6.05
CA PRO A 94 1.45 13.43 -7.40
C PRO A 94 2.64 12.84 -8.17
N SER A 95 3.82 12.71 -7.56
CA SER A 95 4.99 12.12 -8.21
C SER A 95 4.89 10.60 -8.26
N LYS A 96 5.80 9.98 -9.02
CA LYS A 96 5.87 8.52 -9.18
C LYS A 96 6.63 7.83 -8.04
N ILE A 97 7.34 8.59 -7.21
CA ILE A 97 8.20 8.08 -6.13
C ILE A 97 7.74 8.60 -4.78
N ASN A 98 8.27 8.01 -3.70
CA ASN A 98 7.94 8.35 -2.30
C ASN A 98 6.45 8.15 -1.97
N ILE A 99 5.79 7.22 -2.63
CA ILE A 99 4.37 6.91 -2.42
C ILE A 99 4.17 6.25 -1.05
N SER A 100 5.00 5.27 -0.71
CA SER A 100 4.91 4.58 0.59
C SER A 100 5.19 5.51 1.75
N ARG A 101 6.18 6.38 1.63
CA ARG A 101 6.49 7.39 2.66
C ARG A 101 5.30 8.33 2.85
N THR A 102 4.75 8.85 1.77
CA THR A 102 3.58 9.75 1.82
C THR A 102 2.38 9.06 2.45
N ALA A 103 2.10 7.82 2.08
CA ALA A 103 1.01 7.03 2.65
C ALA A 103 1.18 6.83 4.15
N LEU A 104 2.40 6.52 4.61
CA LEU A 104 2.70 6.36 6.03
C LEU A 104 2.50 7.67 6.80
N GLU A 105 2.96 8.78 6.26
CA GLU A 105 2.78 10.11 6.86
C GLU A 105 1.30 10.47 7.03
N ILE A 106 0.48 10.19 6.02
CA ILE A 106 -0.98 10.41 6.08
C ILE A 106 -1.60 9.54 7.19
N ALA A 107 -1.23 8.26 7.24
CA ALA A 107 -1.73 7.34 8.26
C ALA A 107 -1.36 7.79 9.68
N ILE A 108 -0.13 8.21 9.89
CA ILE A 108 0.34 8.72 11.19
C ILE A 108 -0.44 9.97 11.60
N LYS A 109 -0.65 10.91 10.69
CA LYS A 109 -1.44 12.12 10.97
C LYS A 109 -2.87 11.79 11.40
N LYS A 110 -3.49 10.79 10.79
CA LYS A 110 -4.84 10.32 11.17
C LYS A 110 -4.87 9.75 12.59
N LEU A 111 -3.81 9.04 13.00
CA LEU A 111 -3.72 8.46 14.34
C LEU A 111 -3.48 9.52 15.44
N LEU A 112 -2.88 10.65 15.11
CA LEU A 112 -2.54 11.71 16.05
C LEU A 112 -3.68 12.72 16.29
N LYS A 113 -4.80 12.54 15.62
CA LYS A 113 -6.00 13.38 15.81
C LYS A 113 -6.84 12.95 17.00
#